data_6aaf92543f1dc05596fbc31d1ac56c06
#
_entry.id   6aaf92543f1dc05596fbc31d1ac56c06
#
_cell.length_a   1.000
_cell.length_b   1.000
_cell.length_c   1.000
_cell.angle_alpha   90.00
_cell.angle_beta   90.00
_cell.angle_gamma   90.00
#
_symmetry.space_group_name_H-M   'P 1'
#
loop_
_entity.id
_entity.type
_entity.pdbx_description
1 polymer ?
#
loop_
_entity_poly.entity_id
_entity_poly.type
_entity_poly.pdbx_seq_one_letter_code
_entity_poly.pdbx_strand_id
1 'polypeptide(L)'
;MGAKPNPMVGAVIVSGDGRIIGEGYHRRCGGPHAEVNAFASVRPEDEPLLSDATIYVSLEPCSHYGKTPPCADLIIKKGVKRCVVGCVDPFAKVHGRGIQKLRDAGIEVTVGVLDDECRELNRRFITFNEHHRPYITLKWAETANHFIDNDGHALAISTPFTKMLSHRMRAHADAI
;
A
#
# COMPACT_ATOMS: atom_id res chain seq x y z
N MET A 1 -1.94 11.47 6.23
CA MET A 1 -1.40 10.44 5.34
C MET A 1 0.09 10.67 5.15
N GLY A 2 0.90 10.07 6.01
CA GLY A 2 2.34 10.36 6.06
C GLY A 2 3.19 9.69 4.98
N ALA A 3 2.68 8.65 4.30
CA ALA A 3 3.45 7.89 3.32
C ALA A 3 3.72 8.64 2.01
N LYS A 4 2.86 9.59 1.61
CA LYS A 4 3.01 10.34 0.35
C LYS A 4 4.40 10.99 0.20
N PRO A 5 5.01 10.95 -1.01
CA PRO A 5 4.50 10.41 -2.28
C PRO A 5 4.64 8.89 -2.43
N ASN A 6 5.20 8.20 -1.44
CA ASN A 6 5.36 6.74 -1.46
C ASN A 6 3.98 6.04 -1.37
N PRO A 7 3.87 4.80 -1.89
CA PRO A 7 2.67 3.99 -1.74
C PRO A 7 2.41 3.63 -0.27
N MET A 8 1.15 3.38 0.04
CA MET A 8 0.73 2.82 1.31
C MET A 8 0.95 1.30 1.27
N VAL A 9 1.84 0.81 2.12
CA VAL A 9 2.18 -0.62 2.18
C VAL A 9 1.98 -1.12 3.59
N GLY A 10 1.42 -2.31 3.71
CA GLY A 10 1.33 -3.10 4.93
C GLY A 10 2.05 -4.42 4.77
N ALA A 11 2.60 -4.94 5.88
CA ALA A 11 3.21 -6.26 5.95
C ALA A 11 2.80 -6.98 7.23
N VAL A 12 2.51 -8.29 7.12
CA VAL A 12 2.18 -9.16 8.25
C VAL A 12 3.02 -10.43 8.14
N ILE A 13 3.57 -10.90 9.26
CA ILE A 13 4.36 -12.13 9.33
C ILE A 13 3.56 -13.13 10.15
N VAL A 14 3.30 -14.29 9.56
CA VAL A 14 2.54 -15.38 10.16
C VAL A 14 3.43 -16.61 10.26
N SER A 15 3.56 -17.15 11.46
CA SER A 15 4.31 -18.39 11.72
C SER A 15 3.63 -19.61 11.12
N GLY A 16 4.36 -20.72 11.03
CA GLY A 16 3.84 -21.97 10.45
C GLY A 16 2.60 -22.53 11.18
N ASP A 17 2.42 -22.20 12.46
CA ASP A 17 1.23 -22.56 13.26
C ASP A 17 0.05 -21.57 13.12
N GLY A 18 0.17 -20.55 12.26
CA GLY A 18 -0.89 -19.60 11.94
C GLY A 18 -0.99 -18.37 12.87
N ARG A 19 -0.04 -18.16 13.78
CA ARG A 19 0.01 -16.96 14.64
C ARG A 19 0.62 -15.77 13.89
N ILE A 20 0.05 -14.60 14.06
CA ILE A 20 0.70 -13.34 13.67
C ILE A 20 1.82 -13.07 14.67
N ILE A 21 3.07 -13.06 14.19
CA ILE A 21 4.28 -12.81 14.99
C ILE A 21 4.93 -11.46 14.69
N GLY A 22 4.53 -10.81 13.60
CA GLY A 22 5.01 -9.47 13.28
C GLY A 22 4.05 -8.74 12.35
N GLU A 23 3.95 -7.41 12.51
CA GLU A 23 3.15 -6.56 11.64
C GLU A 23 3.77 -5.18 11.50
N GLY A 24 3.56 -4.55 10.36
CA GLY A 24 4.09 -3.24 10.09
C GLY A 24 3.44 -2.57 8.89
N TYR A 25 3.56 -1.25 8.84
CA TYR A 25 3.14 -0.46 7.68
C TYR A 25 4.10 0.71 7.44
N HIS A 26 4.12 1.21 6.23
CA HIS A 26 4.91 2.38 5.87
C HIS A 26 4.27 3.65 6.44
N ARG A 27 4.84 4.20 7.50
CA ARG A 27 4.24 5.29 8.30
C ARG A 27 4.41 6.65 7.66
N ARG A 28 5.60 6.92 7.07
CA ARG A 28 5.92 8.21 6.46
C ARG A 28 7.00 8.09 5.39
N CYS A 29 6.95 8.96 4.40
CA CYS A 29 7.98 9.06 3.38
C CYS A 29 9.37 9.27 4.01
N GLY A 30 10.37 8.53 3.52
CA GLY A 30 11.73 8.53 4.04
C GLY A 30 11.95 7.70 5.32
N GLY A 31 10.90 7.16 5.91
CA GLY A 31 10.97 6.23 7.04
C GLY A 31 11.07 4.77 6.59
N PRO A 32 11.17 3.82 7.57
CA PRO A 32 11.21 2.39 7.28
C PRO A 32 9.99 1.92 6.48
N HIS A 33 10.22 0.98 5.58
CA HIS A 33 9.16 0.31 4.83
C HIS A 33 8.36 -0.65 5.74
N ALA A 34 7.22 -1.11 5.24
CA ALA A 34 6.30 -1.98 5.97
C ALA A 34 6.98 -3.26 6.46
N GLU A 35 7.78 -3.89 5.60
CA GLU A 35 8.52 -5.13 5.87
C GLU A 35 9.54 -4.91 6.99
N VAL A 36 10.27 -3.79 6.97
CA VAL A 36 11.22 -3.43 8.03
C VAL A 36 10.51 -3.28 9.36
N ASN A 37 9.35 -2.59 9.37
CA ASN A 37 8.55 -2.41 10.58
C ASN A 37 7.95 -3.75 11.06
N ALA A 38 7.51 -4.63 10.13
CA ALA A 38 6.99 -5.94 10.47
C ALA A 38 8.06 -6.82 11.14
N PHE A 39 9.26 -6.92 10.57
CA PHE A 39 10.35 -7.67 11.18
C PHE A 39 10.82 -7.04 12.51
N ALA A 40 10.79 -5.72 12.62
CA ALA A 40 11.16 -5.04 13.87
C ALA A 40 10.13 -5.25 15.01
N SER A 41 8.90 -5.65 14.68
CA SER A 41 7.86 -5.96 15.66
C SER A 41 7.86 -7.42 16.13
N VAL A 42 8.64 -8.29 15.47
CA VAL A 42 8.81 -9.69 15.92
C VAL A 42 9.54 -9.71 17.24
N ARG A 43 8.98 -10.42 18.21
CA ARG A 43 9.60 -10.57 19.53
C ARG A 43 10.78 -11.53 19.46
N PRO A 44 11.81 -11.37 20.31
CA PRO A 44 12.97 -12.26 20.31
C PRO A 44 12.63 -13.76 20.44
N GLU A 45 11.62 -14.10 21.24
CA GLU A 45 11.14 -15.47 21.43
C GLU A 45 10.48 -16.06 20.16
N ASP A 46 9.97 -15.22 19.28
CA ASP A 46 9.31 -15.65 18.02
C ASP A 46 10.28 -15.66 16.81
N GLU A 47 11.50 -15.08 16.94
CA GLU A 47 12.48 -15.07 15.85
C GLU A 47 12.82 -16.46 15.26
N PRO A 48 12.93 -17.53 16.05
CA PRO A 48 13.17 -18.88 15.48
C PRO A 48 12.06 -19.38 14.57
N LEU A 49 10.83 -18.86 14.70
CA LEU A 49 9.68 -19.24 13.87
C LEU A 49 9.72 -18.65 12.47
N LEU A 50 10.60 -17.67 12.20
CA LEU A 50 10.70 -17.03 10.88
C LEU A 50 11.05 -18.02 9.78
N SER A 51 11.83 -19.05 10.06
CA SER A 51 12.26 -20.05 9.07
C SER A 51 11.12 -20.88 8.46
N ASP A 52 9.97 -20.96 9.12
CA ASP A 52 8.75 -21.59 8.58
C ASP A 52 7.60 -20.58 8.36
N ALA A 53 7.86 -19.30 8.58
CA ALA A 53 6.86 -18.25 8.48
C ALA A 53 6.55 -17.85 7.02
N THR A 54 5.41 -17.22 6.87
CA THR A 54 4.97 -16.54 5.64
C THR A 54 4.88 -15.05 5.90
N ILE A 55 5.54 -14.23 5.07
CA ILE A 55 5.30 -12.79 5.05
C ILE A 55 4.27 -12.44 3.99
N TYR A 56 3.26 -11.68 4.37
CA TYR A 56 2.23 -11.11 3.50
C TYR A 56 2.53 -9.63 3.32
N VAL A 57 2.56 -9.16 2.08
CA VAL A 57 2.80 -7.75 1.75
C VAL A 57 1.77 -7.26 0.74
N SER A 58 1.21 -6.08 0.94
CA SER A 58 0.18 -5.52 0.05
C SER A 58 0.73 -5.04 -1.30
N LEU A 59 2.05 -4.81 -1.41
CA LEU A 59 2.73 -4.39 -2.64
C LEU A 59 4.06 -5.13 -2.74
N GLU A 60 4.52 -5.39 -3.97
CA GLU A 60 5.80 -6.03 -4.26
C GLU A 60 6.95 -5.42 -3.45
N PRO A 61 7.76 -6.23 -2.74
CA PRO A 61 8.94 -5.75 -2.02
C PRO A 61 9.96 -5.10 -2.95
N CYS A 62 10.45 -3.93 -2.59
CA CYS A 62 11.43 -3.22 -3.40
C CYS A 62 12.72 -4.02 -3.56
N SER A 63 13.33 -3.92 -4.77
CA SER A 63 14.56 -4.63 -5.17
C SER A 63 15.75 -3.72 -5.44
N HIS A 64 15.55 -2.41 -5.48
CA HIS A 64 16.60 -1.43 -5.76
C HIS A 64 17.14 -0.79 -4.48
N TYR A 65 18.41 -0.44 -4.49
CA TYR A 65 19.03 0.36 -3.43
C TYR A 65 18.57 1.82 -3.55
N GLY A 66 17.89 2.27 -2.50
CA GLY A 66 17.53 3.66 -2.30
C GLY A 66 18.33 4.27 -1.13
N LYS A 67 17.65 4.93 -0.22
CA LYS A 67 18.24 5.40 1.05
C LYS A 67 18.52 4.26 2.04
N THR A 68 17.89 3.12 1.84
CA THR A 68 18.00 1.90 2.64
C THR A 68 18.19 0.69 1.73
N PRO A 69 18.74 -0.43 2.23
CA PRO A 69 18.78 -1.69 1.50
C PRO A 69 17.38 -2.13 1.06
N PRO A 70 17.26 -2.87 -0.04
CA PRO A 70 15.99 -3.37 -0.55
C PRO A 70 15.26 -4.29 0.45
N CYS A 71 13.93 -4.20 0.49
CA CYS A 71 13.12 -5.08 1.33
C CYS A 71 13.22 -6.55 0.91
N ALA A 72 13.38 -6.82 -0.39
CA ALA A 72 13.62 -8.19 -0.86
C ALA A 72 14.87 -8.80 -0.22
N ASP A 73 15.97 -8.04 -0.06
CA ASP A 73 17.18 -8.51 0.61
C ASP A 73 16.96 -8.76 2.11
N LEU A 74 16.16 -7.92 2.74
CA LEU A 74 15.80 -8.12 4.15
C LEU A 74 14.99 -9.41 4.34
N ILE A 75 13.99 -9.66 3.48
CA ILE A 75 13.17 -10.87 3.51
C ILE A 75 14.04 -12.12 3.34
N ILE A 76 14.96 -12.12 2.37
CA ILE A 76 15.93 -13.20 2.14
C ILE A 76 16.80 -13.40 3.38
N LYS A 77 17.38 -12.32 3.92
CA LYS A 77 18.23 -12.38 5.10
C LYS A 77 17.53 -12.93 6.34
N LYS A 78 16.24 -12.64 6.51
CA LYS A 78 15.41 -13.12 7.62
C LYS A 78 14.97 -14.58 7.45
N GLY A 79 15.12 -15.15 6.26
CA GLY A 79 14.96 -16.57 5.99
C GLY A 79 13.53 -17.08 6.07
N VAL A 80 12.52 -16.23 5.78
CA VAL A 80 11.14 -16.70 5.75
C VAL A 80 10.92 -17.69 4.60
N LYS A 81 10.05 -18.66 4.80
CA LYS A 81 9.80 -19.72 3.84
C LYS A 81 8.97 -19.27 2.64
N ARG A 82 8.01 -18.40 2.87
CA ARG A 82 7.05 -17.95 1.85
C ARG A 82 6.85 -16.45 1.90
N CYS A 83 6.57 -15.87 0.74
CA CYS A 83 6.15 -14.49 0.58
C CYS A 83 4.87 -14.41 -0.26
N VAL A 84 3.84 -13.80 0.28
CA VAL A 84 2.56 -13.56 -0.42
C VAL A 84 2.48 -12.08 -0.74
N VAL A 85 2.36 -11.75 -2.02
CA VAL A 85 2.34 -10.39 -2.55
C VAL A 85 0.93 -10.06 -3.05
N GLY A 86 0.35 -8.97 -2.59
CA GLY A 86 -0.94 -8.48 -3.03
C GLY A 86 -0.90 -8.08 -4.51
N CYS A 87 -0.20 -7.01 -4.84
CA CYS A 87 -0.06 -6.57 -6.22
C CYS A 87 1.40 -6.28 -6.60
N VAL A 88 1.70 -6.36 -7.91
CA VAL A 88 3.00 -6.00 -8.47
C VAL A 88 3.17 -4.49 -8.42
N ASP A 89 4.38 -4.01 -8.12
CA ASP A 89 4.68 -2.59 -8.15
C ASP A 89 4.77 -2.10 -9.62
N PRO A 90 3.95 -1.11 -10.04
CA PRO A 90 3.98 -0.58 -11.40
C PRO A 90 5.23 0.25 -11.68
N PHE A 91 6.00 0.62 -10.66
CA PHE A 91 7.20 1.43 -10.84
C PHE A 91 8.28 0.64 -11.58
N ALA A 92 8.72 1.14 -12.75
CA ALA A 92 9.61 0.43 -13.69
C ALA A 92 10.93 -0.08 -13.07
N LYS A 93 11.41 0.52 -11.97
CA LYS A 93 12.63 0.05 -11.28
C LYS A 93 12.38 -1.15 -10.36
N VAL A 94 11.11 -1.46 -10.05
CA VAL A 94 10.71 -2.59 -9.20
C VAL A 94 10.09 -3.69 -10.04
N HIS A 95 9.01 -3.43 -10.67
CA HIS A 95 8.17 -4.23 -11.58
C HIS A 95 8.61 -5.69 -11.78
N GLY A 96 8.24 -6.57 -10.87
CA GLY A 96 8.56 -8.00 -10.88
C GLY A 96 9.98 -8.37 -10.42
N ARG A 97 10.89 -7.40 -10.24
CA ARG A 97 12.29 -7.69 -9.86
C ARG A 97 12.43 -8.13 -8.42
N GLY A 98 11.61 -7.59 -7.52
CA GLY A 98 11.57 -8.01 -6.11
C GLY A 98 11.08 -9.44 -5.99
N ILE A 99 10.00 -9.77 -6.69
CA ILE A 99 9.43 -11.11 -6.77
C ILE A 99 10.45 -12.10 -7.33
N GLN A 100 11.10 -11.75 -8.45
CA GLN A 100 12.11 -12.62 -9.07
C GLN A 100 13.28 -12.87 -8.13
N LYS A 101 13.77 -11.83 -7.46
CA LYS A 101 14.88 -11.95 -6.50
C LYS A 101 14.56 -12.87 -5.33
N LEU A 102 13.32 -12.83 -4.81
CA LEU A 102 12.86 -13.73 -3.76
C LEU A 102 12.83 -15.19 -4.25
N ARG A 103 12.30 -15.43 -5.47
CA ARG A 103 12.26 -16.76 -6.09
C ARG A 103 13.66 -17.32 -6.34
N ASP A 104 14.58 -16.51 -6.84
CA ASP A 104 15.98 -16.90 -7.09
C ASP A 104 16.70 -17.29 -5.80
N ALA A 105 16.28 -16.75 -4.67
CA ALA A 105 16.77 -17.10 -3.33
C ALA A 105 16.07 -18.33 -2.72
N GLY A 106 15.16 -18.98 -3.45
CA GLY A 106 14.47 -20.19 -3.00
C GLY A 106 13.24 -19.94 -2.12
N ILE A 107 12.78 -18.68 -2.02
CA ILE A 107 11.54 -18.34 -1.30
C ILE A 107 10.34 -18.66 -2.21
N GLU A 108 9.35 -19.37 -1.68
CA GLU A 108 8.08 -19.61 -2.38
C GLU A 108 7.28 -18.29 -2.46
N VAL A 109 6.98 -17.80 -3.68
CA VAL A 109 6.30 -16.52 -3.87
C VAL A 109 4.97 -16.70 -4.59
N THR A 110 3.88 -16.36 -3.89
CA THR A 110 2.53 -16.24 -4.44
C THR A 110 2.21 -14.77 -4.70
N VAL A 111 1.63 -14.45 -5.86
CA VAL A 111 1.32 -13.07 -6.29
C VAL A 111 -0.15 -12.95 -6.66
N GLY A 112 -0.76 -11.79 -6.42
CA GLY A 112 -2.12 -11.47 -6.83
C GLY A 112 -3.18 -11.81 -5.77
N VAL A 113 -2.80 -12.00 -4.52
CA VAL A 113 -3.74 -12.23 -3.42
C VAL A 113 -4.35 -10.89 -3.00
N LEU A 114 -5.66 -10.72 -3.17
CA LEU A 114 -6.38 -9.44 -2.99
C LEU A 114 -5.79 -8.33 -3.87
N ASP A 115 -5.50 -8.64 -5.14
CA ASP A 115 -4.85 -7.69 -6.06
C ASP A 115 -5.68 -6.40 -6.21
N ASP A 116 -6.98 -6.53 -6.45
CA ASP A 116 -7.87 -5.39 -6.66
C ASP A 116 -7.92 -4.46 -5.43
N GLU A 117 -7.99 -5.02 -4.23
CA GLU A 117 -8.01 -4.26 -2.98
C GLU A 117 -6.65 -3.58 -2.72
N CYS A 118 -5.56 -4.26 -3.00
CA CYS A 118 -4.21 -3.72 -2.88
C CYS A 118 -3.97 -2.59 -3.89
N ARG A 119 -4.47 -2.73 -5.12
CA ARG A 119 -4.43 -1.68 -6.15
C ARG A 119 -5.30 -0.50 -5.78
N GLU A 120 -6.52 -0.73 -5.30
CA GLU A 120 -7.41 0.33 -4.87
C GLU A 120 -6.83 1.14 -3.70
N LEU A 121 -6.16 0.49 -2.74
CA LEU A 121 -5.42 1.16 -1.66
C LEU A 121 -4.42 2.19 -2.22
N ASN A 122 -3.76 1.85 -3.31
CA ASN A 122 -2.70 2.62 -3.94
C ASN A 122 -3.09 3.25 -5.28
N ARG A 123 -4.39 3.37 -5.59
CA ARG A 123 -4.90 3.83 -6.90
C ARG A 123 -4.25 5.11 -7.44
N ARG A 124 -3.91 6.07 -6.57
CA ARG A 124 -3.25 7.32 -6.99
C ARG A 124 -1.81 7.06 -7.47
N PHE A 125 -1.05 6.31 -6.68
CA PHE A 125 0.31 5.89 -7.02
C PHE A 125 0.33 5.06 -8.30
N ILE A 126 -0.58 4.10 -8.41
CA ILE A 126 -0.70 3.20 -9.57
C ILE A 126 -1.08 3.99 -10.83
N THR A 127 -2.12 4.84 -10.75
CA THR A 127 -2.53 5.69 -11.89
C THR A 127 -1.37 6.57 -12.40
N PHE A 128 -0.60 7.15 -11.50
CA PHE A 128 0.54 7.97 -11.88
C PHE A 128 1.63 7.15 -12.60
N ASN A 129 1.99 5.98 -12.07
CA ASN A 129 3.07 5.17 -12.64
C ASN A 129 2.67 4.46 -13.94
N GLU A 130 1.43 4.00 -14.07
CA GLU A 130 0.94 3.31 -15.27
C GLU A 130 0.53 4.28 -16.40
N HIS A 131 -0.08 5.42 -16.05
CA HIS A 131 -0.69 6.31 -17.04
C HIS A 131 -0.03 7.69 -17.14
N HIS A 132 0.98 7.97 -16.32
CA HIS A 132 1.72 9.25 -16.29
C HIS A 132 0.80 10.48 -16.15
N ARG A 133 -0.30 10.33 -15.40
CA ARG A 133 -1.25 11.39 -15.10
C ARG A 133 -1.71 11.33 -13.64
N PRO A 134 -2.21 12.44 -13.06
CA PRO A 134 -2.79 12.40 -11.72
C PRO A 134 -4.06 11.53 -11.70
N TYR A 135 -4.37 11.02 -10.52
CA TYR A 135 -5.68 10.45 -10.22
C TYR A 135 -6.66 11.59 -9.97
N ILE A 136 -7.66 11.75 -10.85
CA ILE A 136 -8.63 12.83 -10.82
C ILE A 136 -9.89 12.35 -10.10
N THR A 137 -10.35 13.13 -9.12
CA THR A 137 -11.62 12.92 -8.43
C THR A 137 -12.55 14.08 -8.75
N LEU A 138 -13.66 13.82 -9.43
CA LEU A 138 -14.73 14.78 -9.62
C LEU A 138 -15.72 14.67 -8.45
N LYS A 139 -16.11 15.80 -7.88
CA LYS A 139 -17.11 15.87 -6.82
C LYS A 139 -18.06 17.04 -7.07
N TRP A 140 -19.32 16.72 -7.16
CA TRP A 140 -20.40 17.72 -7.25
C TRP A 140 -21.52 17.39 -6.28
N ALA A 141 -22.47 18.31 -6.13
CA ALA A 141 -23.73 18.07 -5.45
C ALA A 141 -24.86 18.43 -6.43
N GLU A 142 -25.87 17.62 -6.45
CA GLU A 142 -27.04 17.82 -7.31
C GLU A 142 -28.34 17.59 -6.54
N THR A 143 -29.43 18.16 -7.02
CA THR A 143 -30.78 17.91 -6.54
C THR A 143 -31.27 16.54 -7.02
N ALA A 144 -32.42 16.07 -6.50
CA ALA A 144 -33.03 14.80 -6.90
C ALA A 144 -33.39 14.74 -8.40
N ASN A 145 -33.58 15.89 -9.05
CA ASN A 145 -33.82 16.02 -10.47
C ASN A 145 -32.56 16.43 -11.27
N HIS A 146 -31.36 16.17 -10.71
CA HIS A 146 -30.06 16.33 -11.34
C HIS A 146 -29.64 17.77 -11.73
N PHE A 147 -30.14 18.79 -11.04
CA PHE A 147 -29.66 20.16 -11.19
C PHE A 147 -28.61 20.51 -10.13
N ILE A 148 -27.60 21.28 -10.51
CA ILE A 148 -26.51 21.76 -9.64
C ILE A 148 -26.70 23.22 -9.23
N ASP A 149 -27.64 23.91 -9.87
CA ASP A 149 -27.94 25.33 -9.66
C ASP A 149 -29.47 25.56 -9.76
N ASN A 150 -29.93 26.75 -9.38
CA ASN A 150 -31.30 27.20 -9.46
C ASN A 150 -31.34 28.64 -9.99
N ASP A 151 -30.89 28.82 -11.24
CA ASP A 151 -30.90 30.10 -11.98
C ASP A 151 -30.32 31.26 -11.18
N GLY A 152 -29.19 31.03 -10.50
CA GLY A 152 -28.49 32.02 -9.65
C GLY A 152 -29.09 32.23 -8.28
N HIS A 153 -30.13 31.49 -7.89
CA HIS A 153 -30.67 31.52 -6.54
C HIS A 153 -29.93 30.55 -5.62
N ALA A 154 -29.70 30.94 -4.37
CA ALA A 154 -29.03 30.09 -3.39
C ALA A 154 -29.82 28.78 -3.16
N LEU A 155 -29.16 27.65 -3.42
CA LEU A 155 -29.74 26.32 -3.25
C LEU A 155 -28.89 25.49 -2.28
N ALA A 156 -29.48 25.10 -1.13
CA ALA A 156 -28.83 24.28 -0.13
C ALA A 156 -28.99 22.79 -0.45
N ILE A 157 -28.14 22.22 -1.30
CA ILE A 157 -28.16 20.80 -1.69
C ILE A 157 -27.46 19.94 -0.65
N SER A 158 -26.38 20.45 -0.05
CA SER A 158 -25.51 19.68 0.86
C SER A 158 -25.84 19.93 2.34
N THR A 159 -25.96 18.87 3.10
CA THR A 159 -26.07 18.91 4.57
C THR A 159 -24.73 19.28 5.22
N PRO A 160 -24.70 19.70 6.52
CA PRO A 160 -23.44 19.89 7.25
C PRO A 160 -22.54 18.64 7.23
N PHE A 161 -23.13 17.45 7.34
CA PHE A 161 -22.39 16.17 7.28
C PHE A 161 -21.73 15.94 5.90
N THR A 162 -22.45 16.12 4.80
CA THR A 162 -21.89 15.94 3.46
C THR A 162 -20.85 17.01 3.10
N LYS A 163 -20.99 18.24 3.66
CA LYS A 163 -19.95 19.27 3.57
C LYS A 163 -18.67 18.84 4.27
N MET A 164 -18.78 18.28 5.48
CA MET A 164 -17.62 17.73 6.21
C MET A 164 -16.91 16.62 5.41
N LEU A 165 -17.65 15.67 4.81
CA LEU A 165 -17.08 14.66 3.92
C LEU A 165 -16.35 15.26 2.73
N SER A 166 -16.91 16.30 2.10
CA SER A 166 -16.27 17.02 0.99
C SER A 166 -14.97 17.70 1.41
N HIS A 167 -14.91 18.30 2.60
CA HIS A 167 -13.67 18.84 3.14
C HIS A 167 -12.63 17.77 3.43
N ARG A 168 -13.06 16.60 3.95
CA ARG A 168 -12.17 15.46 4.13
C ARG A 168 -11.59 14.97 2.81
N MET A 169 -12.39 14.88 1.74
CA MET A 169 -11.89 14.52 0.41
C MET A 169 -10.84 15.51 -0.10
N ARG A 170 -11.10 16.82 0.04
CA ARG A 170 -10.14 17.87 -0.32
C ARG A 170 -8.83 17.77 0.45
N ALA A 171 -8.90 17.54 1.77
CA ALA A 171 -7.71 17.37 2.61
C ALA A 171 -6.83 16.17 2.18
N HIS A 172 -7.36 15.23 1.41
CA HIS A 172 -6.63 14.09 0.87
C HIS A 172 -6.09 14.33 -0.55
N ALA A 173 -6.49 15.39 -1.23
CA ALA A 173 -5.97 15.77 -2.54
C ALA A 173 -4.64 16.51 -2.40
N ASP A 174 -3.80 16.43 -3.42
CA ASP A 174 -2.52 17.17 -3.49
C ASP A 174 -2.73 18.55 -4.16
N ALA A 175 -3.81 18.69 -4.96
CA ALA A 175 -4.30 19.92 -5.55
C ALA A 175 -5.83 19.90 -5.66
N ILE A 176 -6.44 21.09 -5.69
CA ILE A 176 -7.88 21.29 -5.86
C ILE A 176 -8.11 22.32 -6.96
#